data_1395525afc5d0892ecd0d7a2bdb9e901
#
_entry.id   1395525afc5d0892ecd0d7a2bdb9e901
#
_cell.length_a   1.000
_cell.length_b   1.000
_cell.length_c   1.000
_cell.angle_alpha   90.00
_cell.angle_beta   90.00
_cell.angle_gamma   90.00
#
_symmetry.space_group_name_H-M   'P 1'
#
loop_
_entity.id
_entity.type
_entity.pdbx_description
1 polymer ?
#
loop_
_entity_poly.entity_id
_entity_poly.type
_entity_poly.pdbx_seq_one_letter_code
_entity_poly.pdbx_strand_id
1 'polypeptide(L)'
;MMCHACTVFLVMLFLLRDYLQIILRFCCAVTIRRLLVPRWVQNGTETPAVLDCEYVYNENDLKLVVKWFFNDGPEPVYQWIPEMRLREAFGVLQGRLDEAFSVNSRDVYSQYRAIRILRPTWELSGKYTCMVTSLAGQDVRHQDMTIFVPTKSFSFNYSSSTPGSAHQSRSHSAENALRLLCVARGTYPRPELSLFLIKGAKRRSADEAGFRTFTTTTVEEGLFDVVLHADMPDSQVSSLADLFECILEIPHSNYALTRRMSIAHELTWGAYGSSGASCVPPMLSLYFVALTLSIYIVSMPHRNGGNDDKHHITEDFQNKEDDT
;
A
#
# COMPACT_ATOMS: atom_id res chain seq x y z
N MET A 1 -38.22 59.63 42.17
CA MET A 1 -38.29 59.11 40.77
C MET A 1 -37.10 58.29 40.32
N MET A 2 -35.99 58.26 41.02
CA MET A 2 -34.79 57.45 40.64
C MET A 2 -34.86 55.95 40.98
N CYS A 3 -35.74 55.53 41.88
CA CYS A 3 -35.80 54.15 42.36
C CYS A 3 -36.48 53.16 41.39
N HIS A 4 -37.52 53.63 40.64
CA HIS A 4 -38.23 52.77 39.66
C HIS A 4 -37.40 52.40 38.41
N ALA A 5 -36.60 53.33 37.89
CA ALA A 5 -35.74 53.06 36.73
C ALA A 5 -34.65 52.03 37.03
N CYS A 6 -34.10 52.06 38.25
CA CYS A 6 -33.06 51.12 38.66
C CYS A 6 -33.63 49.69 38.83
N THR A 7 -34.88 49.57 39.36
CA THR A 7 -35.54 48.25 39.54
C THR A 7 -35.91 47.63 38.19
N VAL A 8 -36.43 48.44 37.22
CA VAL A 8 -36.74 47.97 35.88
C VAL A 8 -35.47 47.51 35.13
N PHE A 9 -34.36 48.23 35.28
CA PHE A 9 -33.09 47.88 34.69
C PHE A 9 -32.52 46.57 35.24
N LEU A 10 -32.60 46.34 36.56
CA LEU A 10 -32.18 45.10 37.21
C LEU A 10 -33.05 43.91 36.74
N VAL A 11 -34.36 44.06 36.67
CA VAL A 11 -35.28 43.02 36.20
C VAL A 11 -34.97 42.66 34.75
N MET A 12 -34.72 43.68 33.87
CA MET A 12 -34.30 43.43 32.49
C MET A 12 -32.97 42.70 32.39
N LEU A 13 -31.99 42.99 33.23
CA LEU A 13 -30.72 42.27 33.27
C LEU A 13 -30.89 40.80 33.70
N PHE A 14 -31.77 40.54 34.68
CA PHE A 14 -32.08 39.17 35.10
C PHE A 14 -32.80 38.40 33.98
N LEU A 15 -33.78 38.98 33.32
CA LEU A 15 -34.48 38.38 32.20
C LEU A 15 -33.55 38.13 31.00
N LEU A 16 -32.63 39.06 30.67
CA LEU A 16 -31.59 38.89 29.66
C LEU A 16 -30.60 37.76 30.01
N ARG A 17 -30.23 37.68 31.30
CA ARG A 17 -29.35 36.61 31.77
C ARG A 17 -30.04 35.25 31.68
N ASP A 18 -31.30 35.14 32.09
CA ASP A 18 -32.05 33.89 32.01
C ASP A 18 -32.33 33.51 30.56
N TYR A 19 -32.64 34.49 29.70
CA TYR A 19 -32.78 34.27 28.26
C TYR A 19 -31.47 33.83 27.62
N LEU A 20 -30.34 34.42 27.96
CA LEU A 20 -29.02 34.03 27.51
C LEU A 20 -28.63 32.62 27.99
N GLN A 21 -28.97 32.28 29.27
CA GLN A 21 -28.76 30.91 29.75
C GLN A 21 -29.64 29.88 29.04
N ILE A 22 -30.88 30.24 28.70
CA ILE A 22 -31.77 29.39 27.88
C ILE A 22 -31.19 29.21 26.50
N ILE A 23 -30.76 30.28 25.81
CA ILE A 23 -30.12 30.18 24.49
C ILE A 23 -28.83 29.34 24.56
N LEU A 24 -27.99 29.53 25.56
CA LEU A 24 -26.76 28.75 25.77
C LEU A 24 -27.06 27.27 26.03
N ARG A 25 -28.18 26.94 26.70
CA ARG A 25 -28.63 25.56 26.92
C ARG A 25 -29.17 24.91 25.64
N PHE A 26 -29.79 25.69 24.74
CA PHE A 26 -30.25 25.19 23.41
C PHE A 26 -29.13 25.12 22.38
N CYS A 27 -27.97 25.71 22.62
CA CYS A 27 -26.89 25.82 21.63
C CYS A 27 -25.95 24.59 21.62
N CYS A 28 -26.15 23.58 22.45
CA CYS A 28 -25.26 22.43 22.56
C CYS A 28 -26.00 21.13 22.25
N ALA A 29 -26.38 20.97 21.00
CA ALA A 29 -26.76 19.66 20.44
C ALA A 29 -25.55 18.72 20.42
N VAL A 30 -25.79 17.43 20.30
CA VAL A 30 -24.74 16.43 20.08
C VAL A 30 -23.73 16.90 19.05
N THR A 31 -22.44 16.73 19.35
CA THR A 31 -21.35 17.19 18.48
C THR A 31 -20.31 16.09 18.31
N ILE A 32 -19.93 15.78 17.09
CA ILE A 32 -18.84 14.85 16.77
C ILE A 32 -17.52 15.55 17.09
N ARG A 33 -16.83 15.05 18.09
CA ARG A 33 -15.53 15.57 18.52
C ARG A 33 -14.42 15.14 17.57
N ARG A 34 -14.42 13.86 17.18
CA ARG A 34 -13.41 13.28 16.33
C ARG A 34 -14.01 12.15 15.47
N LEU A 35 -13.67 12.15 14.20
CA LEU A 35 -13.95 11.06 13.29
C LEU A 35 -12.62 10.37 12.93
N LEU A 36 -12.53 9.08 13.19
CA LEU A 36 -11.39 8.24 12.84
C LEU A 36 -11.82 7.22 11.80
N VAL A 37 -11.27 7.33 10.63
CA VAL A 37 -11.40 6.35 9.54
C VAL A 37 -9.99 6.16 8.98
N PRO A 38 -9.45 4.93 8.92
CA PRO A 38 -8.13 4.71 8.34
C PRO A 38 -8.13 5.09 6.86
N ARG A 39 -7.18 5.93 6.44
CA ARG A 39 -7.11 6.40 5.05
C ARG A 39 -6.75 5.28 4.08
N TRP A 40 -5.84 4.38 4.53
CA TRP A 40 -5.30 3.28 3.74
C TRP A 40 -5.33 1.99 4.53
N VAL A 41 -5.88 0.95 3.93
CA VAL A 41 -5.95 -0.41 4.48
C VAL A 41 -5.54 -1.38 3.38
N GLN A 42 -4.79 -2.41 3.72
CA GLN A 42 -4.45 -3.46 2.76
C GLN A 42 -5.60 -4.45 2.63
N ASN A 43 -5.96 -4.80 1.41
CA ASN A 43 -7.00 -5.77 1.09
C ASN A 43 -6.71 -7.16 1.68
N GLY A 44 -7.72 -7.75 2.29
CA GLY A 44 -7.64 -9.11 2.83
C GLY A 44 -6.69 -9.29 4.00
N THR A 45 -6.25 -8.20 4.64
CA THR A 45 -5.41 -8.28 5.85
C THR A 45 -6.21 -8.86 7.01
N GLU A 46 -5.55 -9.61 7.89
CA GLU A 46 -6.14 -10.05 9.17
C GLU A 46 -6.32 -8.90 10.16
N THR A 47 -5.66 -7.78 9.93
CA THR A 47 -5.82 -6.57 10.75
C THR A 47 -7.15 -5.92 10.42
N PRO A 48 -8.11 -5.84 11.37
CA PRO A 48 -9.39 -5.20 11.14
C PRO A 48 -9.26 -3.70 10.91
N ALA A 49 -10.17 -3.13 10.12
CA ALA A 49 -10.32 -1.69 10.00
C ALA A 49 -11.30 -1.18 11.06
N VAL A 50 -10.87 -0.26 11.91
CA VAL A 50 -11.71 0.35 12.95
C VAL A 50 -12.06 1.77 12.53
N LEU A 51 -13.38 2.04 12.46
CA LEU A 51 -13.94 3.36 12.23
C LEU A 51 -14.58 3.82 13.53
N ASP A 52 -14.16 4.97 14.06
CA ASP A 52 -14.68 5.51 15.33
C ASP A 52 -15.25 6.92 15.15
N CYS A 53 -16.46 7.10 15.62
CA CYS A 53 -17.18 8.38 15.65
C CYS A 53 -17.29 8.87 17.08
N GLU A 54 -16.28 9.57 17.57
CA GLU A 54 -16.25 10.10 18.91
C GLU A 54 -17.10 11.36 18.99
N TYR A 55 -18.13 11.35 19.83
CA TYR A 55 -19.01 12.48 20.04
C TYR A 55 -19.17 12.81 21.53
N VAL A 56 -19.63 14.02 21.78
CA VAL A 56 -20.07 14.52 23.07
C VAL A 56 -21.54 14.88 23.00
N TYR A 57 -22.24 14.66 24.08
CA TYR A 57 -23.66 14.92 24.21
C TYR A 57 -23.96 15.46 25.62
N ASN A 58 -25.13 16.05 25.80
CA ASN A 58 -25.62 16.61 27.08
C ASN A 58 -26.83 15.84 27.58
N GLU A 59 -27.26 16.14 28.78
CA GLU A 59 -28.46 15.54 29.40
C GLU A 59 -29.74 15.76 28.56
N ASN A 60 -29.79 16.81 27.74
CA ASN A 60 -30.92 17.13 26.86
C ASN A 60 -30.87 16.38 25.53
N ASP A 61 -29.76 15.69 25.19
CA ASP A 61 -29.59 14.92 23.98
C ASP A 61 -30.24 13.53 24.12
N LEU A 62 -31.55 13.52 24.29
CA LEU A 62 -32.35 12.28 24.37
C LEU A 62 -32.49 11.66 23.00
N LYS A 63 -32.76 10.35 22.97
CA LYS A 63 -32.96 9.54 21.76
C LYS A 63 -31.77 9.61 20.82
N LEU A 64 -30.59 9.40 21.36
CA LEU A 64 -29.36 9.33 20.56
C LEU A 64 -29.43 8.18 19.56
N VAL A 65 -29.05 8.48 18.31
CA VAL A 65 -28.89 7.48 17.27
C VAL A 65 -27.57 7.76 16.53
N VAL A 66 -26.74 6.75 16.44
CA VAL A 66 -25.50 6.79 15.63
C VAL A 66 -25.74 6.01 14.36
N LYS A 67 -25.44 6.63 13.21
CA LYS A 67 -25.55 6.01 11.89
C LYS A 67 -24.26 6.17 11.13
N TRP A 68 -23.87 5.11 10.43
CA TRP A 68 -22.81 5.15 9.43
C TRP A 68 -23.41 4.95 8.05
N PHE A 69 -22.99 5.79 7.11
CA PHE A 69 -23.37 5.70 5.70
C PHE A 69 -22.13 5.43 4.84
N PHE A 70 -22.36 4.85 3.69
CA PHE A 70 -21.32 4.52 2.72
C PHE A 70 -21.65 5.13 1.34
N ASN A 71 -20.69 5.84 0.75
CA ASN A 71 -20.78 6.44 -0.60
C ASN A 71 -22.03 7.29 -0.82
N ASP A 72 -22.42 8.09 0.18
CA ASP A 72 -23.61 8.94 0.15
C ASP A 72 -24.93 8.18 -0.15
N GLY A 73 -24.94 6.87 0.10
CA GLY A 73 -26.15 6.07 0.00
C GLY A 73 -27.25 6.58 0.94
N PRO A 74 -28.55 6.45 0.54
CA PRO A 74 -29.65 6.94 1.35
C PRO A 74 -29.88 6.13 2.63
N GLU A 75 -29.48 4.86 2.63
CA GLU A 75 -29.63 3.95 3.77
C GLU A 75 -28.35 3.84 4.54
N PRO A 76 -28.41 3.78 5.90
CA PRO A 76 -27.25 3.54 6.72
C PRO A 76 -26.71 2.12 6.50
N VAL A 77 -25.38 1.96 6.58
CA VAL A 77 -24.72 0.64 6.57
C VAL A 77 -24.51 0.09 7.99
N TYR A 78 -24.69 0.94 9.00
CA TYR A 78 -24.72 0.57 10.42
C TYR A 78 -25.56 1.58 11.19
N GLN A 79 -26.30 1.08 12.17
CA GLN A 79 -27.08 1.88 13.09
C GLN A 79 -26.93 1.36 14.51
N TRP A 80 -26.84 2.30 15.47
CA TRP A 80 -26.86 2.00 16.88
C TRP A 80 -27.78 2.98 17.63
N ILE A 81 -28.70 2.43 18.43
CA ILE A 81 -29.66 3.15 19.27
C ILE A 81 -29.41 2.75 20.72
N PRO A 82 -28.65 3.52 21.49
CA PRO A 82 -28.22 3.18 22.86
C PRO A 82 -29.37 2.84 23.80
N GLU A 83 -30.42 3.65 23.80
CA GLU A 83 -31.58 3.48 24.69
C GLU A 83 -32.30 2.13 24.48
N MET A 84 -32.33 1.67 23.23
CA MET A 84 -32.95 0.39 22.86
C MET A 84 -31.95 -0.77 22.92
N ARG A 85 -30.68 -0.51 23.17
CA ARG A 85 -29.57 -1.47 23.05
C ARG A 85 -29.57 -2.18 21.69
N LEU A 86 -30.05 -1.49 20.67
CA LEU A 86 -30.19 -2.02 19.31
C LEU A 86 -29.02 -1.53 18.46
N ARG A 87 -28.30 -2.47 17.89
CA ARG A 87 -27.30 -2.19 16.86
C ARG A 87 -27.43 -3.19 15.73
N GLU A 88 -27.25 -2.71 14.51
CA GLU A 88 -27.43 -3.54 13.32
C GLU A 88 -26.57 -3.03 12.17
N ALA A 89 -26.03 -3.97 11.38
CA ALA A 89 -25.29 -3.70 10.16
C ALA A 89 -26.13 -4.07 8.94
N PHE A 90 -26.06 -3.23 7.90
CA PHE A 90 -26.85 -3.37 6.68
C PHE A 90 -25.93 -3.31 5.44
N GLY A 91 -26.50 -3.72 4.31
CA GLY A 91 -25.86 -3.57 3.00
C GLY A 91 -24.45 -4.12 2.95
N VAL A 92 -23.50 -3.30 2.56
CA VAL A 92 -22.09 -3.71 2.35
C VAL A 92 -21.37 -4.15 3.63
N LEU A 93 -21.86 -3.78 4.81
CA LEU A 93 -21.26 -4.14 6.10
C LEU A 93 -21.93 -5.33 6.77
N GLN A 94 -23.04 -5.83 6.23
CA GLN A 94 -23.76 -6.97 6.81
C GLN A 94 -22.87 -8.22 6.84
N GLY A 95 -22.73 -8.83 8.03
CA GLY A 95 -21.88 -10.01 8.24
C GLY A 95 -20.36 -9.75 8.16
N ARG A 96 -19.94 -8.48 8.07
CA ARG A 96 -18.52 -8.11 7.98
C ARG A 96 -17.98 -7.41 9.23
N LEU A 97 -18.84 -7.15 10.22
CA LEU A 97 -18.45 -6.49 11.46
C LEU A 97 -18.12 -7.50 12.57
N ASP A 98 -17.21 -7.10 13.42
CA ASP A 98 -16.97 -7.78 14.70
C ASP A 98 -18.09 -7.41 15.69
N GLU A 99 -19.01 -8.33 15.89
CA GLU A 99 -20.14 -8.09 16.79
C GLU A 99 -19.75 -8.03 18.27
N ALA A 100 -18.61 -8.55 18.67
CA ALA A 100 -18.12 -8.47 20.02
C ALA A 100 -17.41 -7.13 20.33
N PHE A 101 -17.07 -6.38 19.27
CA PHE A 101 -16.30 -5.15 19.42
C PHE A 101 -17.11 -4.03 20.05
N SER A 102 -16.52 -3.37 21.05
CA SER A 102 -16.98 -2.13 21.63
C SER A 102 -15.79 -1.23 21.94
N VAL A 103 -15.99 0.08 21.98
CA VAL A 103 -14.96 0.98 22.50
C VAL A 103 -14.86 0.83 24.03
N ASN A 104 -13.64 0.94 24.56
CA ASN A 104 -13.44 0.90 26.01
C ASN A 104 -13.95 2.23 26.61
N SER A 105 -15.25 2.31 26.85
CA SER A 105 -15.93 3.45 27.45
C SER A 105 -16.78 2.99 28.62
N ARG A 106 -16.74 3.76 29.73
CA ARG A 106 -17.66 3.57 30.86
C ARG A 106 -19.07 4.07 30.54
N ASP A 107 -19.18 4.94 29.53
CA ASP A 107 -20.42 5.50 29.07
C ASP A 107 -21.15 4.54 28.12
N VAL A 108 -22.31 4.05 28.56
CA VAL A 108 -23.13 3.09 27.78
C VAL A 108 -23.64 3.69 26.47
N TYR A 109 -23.75 5.01 26.38
CA TYR A 109 -24.16 5.71 25.17
C TYR A 109 -23.02 5.90 24.15
N SER A 110 -21.78 5.53 24.48
CA SER A 110 -20.62 5.60 23.60
C SER A 110 -20.03 4.24 23.21
N GLN A 111 -20.48 3.14 23.81
CA GLN A 111 -19.86 1.81 23.67
C GLN A 111 -19.78 1.31 22.23
N TYR A 112 -20.83 1.49 21.45
CA TYR A 112 -20.94 0.97 20.08
C TYR A 112 -20.98 2.07 19.01
N ARG A 113 -20.36 3.23 19.30
CA ARG A 113 -20.18 4.32 18.33
C ARG A 113 -19.20 4.00 17.22
N ALA A 114 -18.30 3.04 17.48
CA ALA A 114 -17.30 2.58 16.53
C ALA A 114 -17.68 1.22 15.94
N ILE A 115 -17.24 0.96 14.72
CA ILE A 115 -17.38 -0.29 14.02
C ILE A 115 -16.01 -0.87 13.69
N ARG A 116 -15.89 -2.19 13.76
CA ARG A 116 -14.68 -2.94 13.42
C ARG A 116 -14.98 -3.86 12.25
N ILE A 117 -14.42 -3.55 11.08
CA ILE A 117 -14.61 -4.31 9.84
C ILE A 117 -13.56 -5.41 9.80
N LEU A 118 -14.02 -6.66 9.74
CA LEU A 118 -13.18 -7.85 9.65
C LEU A 118 -12.77 -8.08 8.20
N ARG A 119 -11.49 -8.43 7.97
CA ARG A 119 -10.93 -8.75 6.65
C ARG A 119 -11.43 -7.80 5.56
N PRO A 120 -11.08 -6.52 5.64
CA PRO A 120 -11.58 -5.51 4.71
C PRO A 120 -11.17 -5.85 3.27
N THR A 121 -12.12 -5.73 2.33
CA THR A 121 -11.93 -5.96 0.90
C THR A 121 -12.06 -4.66 0.12
N TRP A 122 -11.46 -4.59 -1.06
CA TRP A 122 -11.33 -3.37 -1.85
C TRP A 122 -12.69 -2.73 -2.22
N GLU A 123 -13.77 -3.51 -2.30
CA GLU A 123 -15.12 -3.02 -2.55
C GLU A 123 -15.66 -2.11 -1.44
N LEU A 124 -15.05 -2.17 -0.25
CA LEU A 124 -15.36 -1.31 0.87
C LEU A 124 -14.56 0.01 0.84
N SER A 125 -13.81 0.27 -0.24
CA SER A 125 -13.19 1.57 -0.46
C SER A 125 -14.27 2.60 -0.78
N GLY A 126 -14.22 3.74 -0.09
CA GLY A 126 -15.18 4.79 -0.32
C GLY A 126 -15.31 5.78 0.84
N LYS A 127 -16.32 6.62 0.75
CA LYS A 127 -16.62 7.65 1.72
C LYS A 127 -17.50 7.09 2.84
N TYR A 128 -16.99 7.20 4.06
CA TYR A 128 -17.73 6.86 5.27
C TYR A 128 -18.21 8.11 5.97
N THR A 129 -19.52 8.21 6.18
CA THR A 129 -20.15 9.33 6.86
C THR A 129 -20.75 8.86 8.17
N CYS A 130 -20.31 9.44 9.27
CA CYS A 130 -20.95 9.29 10.57
C CYS A 130 -21.96 10.42 10.79
N MET A 131 -23.16 10.07 11.17
CA MET A 131 -24.22 10.97 11.62
C MET A 131 -24.63 10.58 13.05
N VAL A 132 -24.62 11.55 13.93
CA VAL A 132 -25.16 11.39 15.29
C VAL A 132 -26.32 12.33 15.46
N THR A 133 -27.46 11.80 15.85
CA THR A 133 -28.71 12.58 16.01
C THR A 133 -29.23 12.43 17.44
N SER A 134 -29.86 13.48 17.94
CA SER A 134 -30.62 13.52 19.18
C SER A 134 -31.91 14.34 18.98
N LEU A 135 -32.76 14.45 20.00
CA LEU A 135 -33.89 15.38 19.94
C LEU A 135 -33.46 16.86 19.90
N ALA A 136 -32.27 17.18 20.39
CA ALA A 136 -31.73 18.54 20.38
C ALA A 136 -31.07 18.95 19.07
N GLY A 137 -30.69 17.98 18.22
CA GLY A 137 -30.08 18.26 16.92
C GLY A 137 -29.23 17.12 16.41
N GLN A 138 -28.36 17.42 15.45
CA GLN A 138 -27.49 16.43 14.82
C GLN A 138 -26.14 17.02 14.44
N ASP A 139 -25.13 16.15 14.31
CA ASP A 139 -23.84 16.47 13.68
C ASP A 139 -23.46 15.36 12.69
N VAL A 140 -22.77 15.75 11.59
CA VAL A 140 -22.40 14.85 10.50
C VAL A 140 -20.96 15.12 10.09
N ARG A 141 -20.15 14.07 10.00
CA ARG A 141 -18.79 14.13 9.47
C ARG A 141 -18.50 12.97 8.58
N HIS A 142 -17.59 13.16 7.61
CA HIS A 142 -17.19 12.11 6.68
C HIS A 142 -15.68 12.07 6.50
N GLN A 143 -15.19 10.90 6.08
CA GLN A 143 -13.81 10.66 5.71
C GLN A 143 -13.74 9.47 4.75
N ASP A 144 -12.80 9.55 3.80
CA ASP A 144 -12.57 8.47 2.83
C ASP A 144 -11.63 7.40 3.40
N MET A 145 -11.92 6.14 3.05
CA MET A 145 -11.06 5.00 3.28
C MET A 145 -10.76 4.33 1.95
N THR A 146 -9.50 4.09 1.65
CA THR A 146 -9.08 3.32 0.49
C THR A 146 -8.48 2.00 0.95
N ILE A 147 -9.03 0.89 0.44
CA ILE A 147 -8.50 -0.44 0.69
C ILE A 147 -7.74 -0.85 -0.57
N PHE A 148 -6.41 -0.82 -0.50
CA PHE A 148 -5.56 -1.09 -1.65
C PHE A 148 -5.26 -2.58 -1.80
N VAL A 149 -5.22 -3.05 -3.05
CA VAL A 149 -4.80 -4.39 -3.42
C VAL A 149 -3.35 -4.32 -3.91
N PRO A 150 -2.40 -4.95 -3.22
CA PRO A 150 -1.03 -5.10 -3.69
C PRO A 150 -1.01 -5.82 -5.03
N THR A 151 -0.03 -5.51 -5.88
CA THR A 151 0.06 -6.16 -7.20
C THR A 151 0.22 -7.67 -7.09
N LYS A 152 -0.51 -8.41 -7.92
CA LYS A 152 -0.36 -9.87 -8.05
C LYS A 152 0.96 -10.22 -8.76
N SER A 153 1.39 -9.39 -9.71
CA SER A 153 2.67 -9.55 -10.39
C SER A 153 3.23 -8.19 -10.83
N PHE A 154 4.53 -8.03 -10.66
CA PHE A 154 5.26 -6.86 -11.12
C PHE A 154 6.53 -7.32 -11.86
N SER A 155 6.60 -7.07 -13.17
CA SER A 155 7.72 -7.46 -14.01
C SER A 155 8.26 -6.30 -14.82
N PHE A 156 9.55 -6.38 -15.10
CA PHE A 156 10.26 -5.41 -15.92
C PHE A 156 11.15 -6.16 -16.90
N ASN A 157 10.91 -6.02 -18.21
CA ASN A 157 11.57 -6.75 -19.27
C ASN A 157 11.96 -5.81 -20.41
N TYR A 158 12.85 -6.27 -21.30
CA TYR A 158 13.18 -5.58 -22.53
C TYR A 158 13.09 -6.52 -23.72
N SER A 159 12.90 -5.94 -24.89
CA SER A 159 13.04 -6.62 -26.18
C SER A 159 13.79 -5.70 -27.14
N SER A 160 14.67 -6.26 -27.95
CA SER A 160 15.28 -5.58 -29.07
C SER A 160 14.73 -6.17 -30.36
N SER A 161 14.29 -5.33 -31.29
CA SER A 161 13.91 -5.77 -32.62
C SER A 161 15.18 -5.88 -33.46
N THR A 162 15.77 -7.08 -33.53
CA THR A 162 16.80 -7.36 -34.56
C THR A 162 16.10 -7.61 -35.90
N PRO A 163 16.58 -7.00 -37.01
CA PRO A 163 16.05 -7.27 -38.33
C PRO A 163 16.60 -8.62 -38.83
N GLY A 164 15.96 -9.71 -38.44
CA GLY A 164 16.47 -11.05 -38.78
C GLY A 164 15.46 -12.17 -38.79
N SER A 165 14.18 -11.91 -38.51
CA SER A 165 13.11 -12.89 -38.59
C SER A 165 12.16 -12.49 -39.72
N ALA A 166 12.50 -12.90 -40.93
CA ALA A 166 11.74 -12.67 -42.14
C ALA A 166 10.40 -13.40 -42.12
N HIS A 167 9.30 -12.67 -42.03
CA HIS A 167 8.12 -12.88 -42.85
C HIS A 167 7.47 -11.51 -43.12
N GLN A 168 7.80 -11.03 -44.33
CA GLN A 168 7.09 -10.07 -45.20
C GLN A 168 6.02 -9.16 -44.54
N SER A 169 6.41 -7.92 -44.32
CA SER A 169 5.55 -6.79 -44.70
C SER A 169 6.48 -5.63 -45.10
N ARG A 170 6.41 -5.25 -46.39
CA ARG A 170 7.04 -4.07 -46.93
C ARG A 170 6.38 -2.82 -46.30
N SER A 171 6.96 -2.30 -45.24
CA SER A 171 6.78 -0.91 -44.87
C SER A 171 8.14 -0.36 -44.45
N HIS A 172 8.44 0.81 -44.96
CA HIS A 172 9.68 1.54 -44.82
C HIS A 172 10.13 1.71 -43.38
N SER A 173 11.42 1.50 -43.11
CA SER A 173 12.19 1.84 -41.92
C SER A 173 11.68 1.24 -40.59
N ALA A 174 11.81 -0.07 -40.40
CA ALA A 174 11.91 -0.61 -39.07
C ALA A 174 13.32 -0.28 -38.52
N GLU A 175 13.55 0.89 -37.99
CA GLU A 175 14.71 1.16 -37.13
C GLU A 175 14.67 0.15 -35.99
N ASN A 176 15.81 -0.51 -35.76
CA ASN A 176 15.98 -1.30 -34.53
C ASN A 176 15.62 -0.42 -33.34
N ALA A 177 14.75 -0.86 -32.49
CA ALA A 177 14.33 -0.12 -31.33
C ALA A 177 14.46 -1.00 -30.08
N LEU A 178 15.07 -0.42 -29.07
CA LEU A 178 14.99 -0.99 -27.72
C LEU A 178 13.61 -0.67 -27.16
N ARG A 179 12.88 -1.71 -26.79
CA ARG A 179 11.59 -1.59 -26.10
C ARG A 179 11.72 -2.09 -24.67
N LEU A 180 11.39 -1.24 -23.71
CA LEU A 180 11.29 -1.57 -22.31
C LEU A 180 9.81 -1.73 -21.94
N LEU A 181 9.50 -2.76 -21.16
CA LEU A 181 8.16 -3.13 -20.74
C LEU A 181 8.13 -3.28 -19.22
N CYS A 182 7.39 -2.39 -18.56
CA CYS A 182 7.11 -2.49 -17.14
C CYS A 182 5.64 -2.81 -16.94
N VAL A 183 5.34 -3.92 -16.27
CA VAL A 183 3.99 -4.48 -16.16
C VAL A 183 3.62 -4.70 -14.70
N ALA A 184 2.51 -4.10 -14.27
CA ALA A 184 1.87 -4.34 -12.99
C ALA A 184 0.49 -4.94 -13.23
N ARG A 185 0.11 -5.99 -12.50
CA ARG A 185 -1.18 -6.66 -12.67
C ARG A 185 -1.93 -6.84 -11.36
N GLY A 186 -3.24 -6.69 -11.45
CA GLY A 186 -4.18 -6.99 -10.37
C GLY A 186 -4.04 -6.05 -9.18
N THR A 187 -3.90 -4.75 -9.42
CA THR A 187 -3.77 -3.71 -8.38
C THR A 187 -5.06 -2.93 -8.19
N TYR A 188 -5.24 -2.34 -7.02
CA TYR A 188 -6.28 -1.35 -6.74
C TYR A 188 -5.79 -0.37 -5.66
N PRO A 189 -6.05 0.93 -5.76
CA PRO A 189 -6.49 1.63 -6.97
C PRO A 189 -5.45 1.55 -8.09
N ARG A 190 -5.71 2.24 -9.22
CA ARG A 190 -4.79 2.26 -10.36
C ARG A 190 -3.39 2.69 -9.92
N PRO A 191 -2.33 1.88 -10.17
CA PRO A 191 -0.98 2.26 -9.85
C PRO A 191 -0.41 3.23 -10.86
N GLU A 192 0.61 3.97 -10.46
CA GLU A 192 1.50 4.72 -11.33
C GLU A 192 2.78 3.92 -11.57
N LEU A 193 3.20 3.85 -12.84
CA LEU A 193 4.46 3.26 -13.25
C LEU A 193 5.40 4.37 -13.73
N SER A 194 6.61 4.40 -13.17
CA SER A 194 7.65 5.37 -13.55
C SER A 194 8.92 4.64 -13.95
N LEU A 195 9.53 5.05 -15.06
CA LEU A 195 10.77 4.46 -15.59
C LEU A 195 11.91 5.47 -15.50
N PHE A 196 13.05 5.01 -15.00
CA PHE A 196 14.26 5.80 -14.83
C PHE A 196 15.48 5.10 -15.43
N LEU A 197 16.41 5.92 -15.88
CA LEU A 197 17.76 5.53 -16.25
C LEU A 197 18.74 6.00 -15.18
N ILE A 198 19.63 5.10 -14.78
CA ILE A 198 20.67 5.37 -13.81
C ILE A 198 22.03 5.21 -14.49
N LYS A 199 22.80 6.29 -14.54
CA LYS A 199 24.18 6.31 -15.05
C LYS A 199 25.11 6.89 -13.98
N GLY A 200 25.87 6.02 -13.34
CA GLY A 200 26.65 6.41 -12.16
C GLY A 200 25.73 6.95 -11.05
N ALA A 201 25.96 8.19 -10.61
CA ALA A 201 25.15 8.87 -9.59
C ALA A 201 23.95 9.63 -10.16
N LYS A 202 23.78 9.70 -11.48
CA LYS A 202 22.69 10.45 -12.12
C LYS A 202 21.50 9.54 -12.42
N ARG A 203 20.31 9.96 -11.99
CA ARG A 203 19.03 9.34 -12.29
C ARG A 203 18.20 10.30 -13.13
N ARG A 204 17.69 9.86 -14.27
CA ARG A 204 16.84 10.63 -15.19
C ARG A 204 15.58 9.83 -15.49
N SER A 205 14.45 10.51 -15.70
CA SER A 205 13.23 9.86 -16.19
C SER A 205 13.45 9.35 -17.63
N ALA A 206 12.64 8.38 -18.04
CA ALA A 206 12.72 7.82 -19.40
C ALA A 206 12.52 8.93 -20.45
N ASP A 207 11.59 9.85 -20.25
CA ASP A 207 11.30 10.95 -21.19
C ASP A 207 12.49 11.92 -21.30
N GLU A 208 13.12 12.29 -20.19
CA GLU A 208 14.34 13.10 -20.18
C GLU A 208 15.53 12.40 -20.86
N ALA A 209 15.49 11.09 -20.91
CA ALA A 209 16.50 10.27 -21.57
C ALA A 209 16.21 10.02 -23.06
N GLY A 210 15.09 10.51 -23.58
CA GLY A 210 14.72 10.43 -24.98
C GLY A 210 13.88 9.19 -25.35
N PHE A 211 13.36 8.44 -24.37
CA PHE A 211 12.38 7.39 -24.65
C PHE A 211 11.02 7.99 -24.98
N ARG A 212 10.31 7.34 -25.90
CA ARG A 212 8.89 7.58 -26.12
C ARG A 212 8.10 6.67 -25.20
N THR A 213 7.45 7.23 -24.20
CA THR A 213 6.69 6.49 -23.19
C THR A 213 5.20 6.54 -23.48
N PHE A 214 4.51 5.44 -23.27
CA PHE A 214 3.05 5.38 -23.27
C PHE A 214 2.57 4.28 -22.31
N THR A 215 1.42 4.51 -21.69
CA THR A 215 0.85 3.59 -20.71
C THR A 215 -0.49 3.05 -21.22
N THR A 216 -0.64 1.73 -21.16
CA THR A 216 -1.93 1.06 -21.39
C THR A 216 -2.48 0.57 -20.05
N THR A 217 -3.80 0.67 -19.90
CA THR A 217 -4.49 0.22 -18.69
C THR A 217 -5.68 -0.63 -19.08
N THR A 218 -5.79 -1.80 -18.49
CA THR A 218 -6.98 -2.66 -18.58
C THR A 218 -7.55 -2.85 -17.18
N VAL A 219 -8.86 -3.13 -17.12
CA VAL A 219 -9.56 -3.38 -15.85
C VAL A 219 -10.23 -4.73 -15.95
N GLU A 220 -9.93 -5.61 -15.02
CA GLU A 220 -10.51 -6.93 -14.91
C GLU A 220 -11.01 -7.12 -13.48
N GLU A 221 -12.30 -7.43 -13.32
CA GLU A 221 -12.95 -7.59 -12.02
C GLU A 221 -12.71 -6.40 -11.06
N GLY A 222 -12.64 -5.17 -11.60
CA GLY A 222 -12.39 -3.95 -10.81
C GLY A 222 -10.93 -3.72 -10.43
N LEU A 223 -10.01 -4.62 -10.76
CA LEU A 223 -8.58 -4.47 -10.56
C LEU A 223 -7.90 -3.95 -11.84
N PHE A 224 -6.80 -3.23 -11.66
CA PHE A 224 -6.07 -2.61 -12.75
C PHE A 224 -4.84 -3.42 -13.13
N ASP A 225 -4.70 -3.66 -14.44
CA ASP A 225 -3.47 -4.07 -15.09
C ASP A 225 -2.91 -2.86 -15.83
N VAL A 226 -1.68 -2.48 -15.52
CA VAL A 226 -1.02 -1.31 -16.11
C VAL A 226 0.30 -1.73 -16.75
N VAL A 227 0.49 -1.32 -17.99
CA VAL A 227 1.72 -1.58 -18.76
C VAL A 227 2.29 -0.25 -19.21
N LEU A 228 3.51 0.05 -18.78
CA LEU A 228 4.32 1.16 -19.28
C LEU A 228 5.26 0.64 -20.36
N HIS A 229 5.12 1.19 -21.56
CA HIS A 229 5.99 0.97 -22.71
C HIS A 229 6.96 2.15 -22.82
N ALA A 230 8.21 1.85 -23.13
CA ALA A 230 9.20 2.87 -23.43
C ALA A 230 10.06 2.40 -24.61
N ASP A 231 9.97 3.11 -25.73
CA ASP A 231 10.65 2.78 -26.98
C ASP A 231 11.77 3.80 -27.26
N MET A 232 12.95 3.31 -27.66
CA MET A 232 14.09 4.12 -28.07
C MET A 232 14.78 3.52 -29.28
N PRO A 233 15.18 4.33 -30.29
CA PRO A 233 15.99 3.87 -31.41
C PRO A 233 17.32 3.29 -30.95
N ASP A 234 17.75 2.16 -31.54
CA ASP A 234 19.01 1.49 -31.21
C ASP A 234 20.23 2.37 -31.39
N SER A 235 20.19 3.33 -32.34
CA SER A 235 21.25 4.30 -32.56
C SER A 235 21.61 5.13 -31.33
N GLN A 236 20.67 5.25 -30.37
CA GLN A 236 20.84 5.99 -29.13
C GLN A 236 21.15 5.09 -27.92
N VAL A 237 20.94 3.77 -28.06
CA VAL A 237 21.10 2.81 -26.95
C VAL A 237 22.56 2.71 -26.49
N SER A 238 23.53 2.79 -27.43
CA SER A 238 24.97 2.71 -27.11
C SER A 238 25.50 3.79 -26.16
N SER A 239 24.76 4.91 -26.04
CA SER A 239 25.10 6.01 -25.13
C SER A 239 24.37 5.95 -23.79
N LEU A 240 23.53 4.92 -23.61
CA LEU A 240 22.65 4.82 -22.46
C LEU A 240 23.32 4.27 -21.21
N ALA A 241 22.59 4.43 -20.14
CA ALA A 241 22.94 3.96 -18.82
C ALA A 241 23.00 2.44 -18.75
N ASP A 242 23.82 1.96 -17.85
CA ASP A 242 23.96 0.53 -17.57
C ASP A 242 22.78 -0.05 -16.78
N LEU A 243 21.94 0.79 -16.16
CA LEU A 243 20.87 0.35 -15.26
C LEU A 243 19.57 1.10 -15.52
N PHE A 244 18.51 0.32 -15.69
CA PHE A 244 17.13 0.80 -15.78
C PHE A 244 16.37 0.43 -14.51
N GLU A 245 15.49 1.32 -14.09
CA GLU A 245 14.68 1.14 -12.89
C GLU A 245 13.23 1.46 -13.19
N CYS A 246 12.34 0.50 -12.98
CA CYS A 246 10.90 0.73 -13.00
C CYS A 246 10.36 0.71 -11.58
N ILE A 247 9.57 1.74 -11.25
CA ILE A 247 8.91 1.90 -9.97
C ILE A 247 7.40 1.80 -10.19
N LEU A 248 6.76 0.96 -9.41
CA LEU A 248 5.33 0.90 -9.22
C LEU A 248 4.99 1.58 -7.90
N GLU A 249 4.05 2.51 -7.92
CA GLU A 249 3.55 3.19 -6.73
C GLU A 249 2.02 3.28 -6.77
N ILE A 250 1.37 3.05 -5.63
CA ILE A 250 -0.03 3.42 -5.45
C ILE A 250 -0.03 4.81 -4.83
N PRO A 251 -0.50 5.86 -5.57
CA PRO A 251 -0.42 7.25 -5.11
C PRO A 251 -1.02 7.46 -3.73
N HIS A 252 -0.34 8.28 -2.93
CA HIS A 252 -0.73 8.62 -1.56
C HIS A 252 -0.77 7.45 -0.55
N SER A 253 -0.39 6.23 -0.98
CA SER A 253 -0.16 5.10 -0.08
C SER A 253 1.33 4.95 0.23
N ASN A 254 1.66 4.09 1.19
CA ASN A 254 3.06 3.72 1.44
C ASN A 254 3.48 2.48 0.62
N TYR A 255 2.68 2.08 -0.38
CA TYR A 255 2.98 0.92 -1.20
C TYR A 255 3.74 1.33 -2.45
N ALA A 256 5.00 0.91 -2.53
CA ALA A 256 5.85 1.08 -3.70
C ALA A 256 6.73 -0.15 -3.91
N LEU A 257 6.95 -0.54 -5.15
CA LEU A 257 7.85 -1.62 -5.56
C LEU A 257 8.80 -1.13 -6.64
N THR A 258 10.02 -1.65 -6.61
CA THR A 258 11.05 -1.30 -7.60
C THR A 258 11.59 -2.56 -8.27
N ARG A 259 11.76 -2.50 -9.60
CA ARG A 259 12.46 -3.49 -10.40
C ARG A 259 13.60 -2.82 -11.15
N ARG A 260 14.76 -3.45 -11.13
CA ARG A 260 15.96 -2.98 -11.80
C ARG A 260 16.44 -4.00 -12.83
N MET A 261 16.98 -3.50 -13.93
CA MET A 261 17.49 -4.31 -15.03
C MET A 261 18.69 -3.60 -15.65
N SER A 262 19.74 -4.36 -15.94
CA SER A 262 20.85 -3.93 -16.80
C SER A 262 20.73 -4.58 -18.16
N ILE A 263 20.99 -3.83 -19.23
CA ILE A 263 21.07 -4.36 -20.57
C ILE A 263 22.55 -4.56 -20.85
N ALA A 264 23.00 -5.82 -20.86
CA ALA A 264 24.32 -6.17 -21.33
C ALA A 264 24.33 -5.98 -22.85
N HIS A 265 25.09 -5.01 -23.35
CA HIS A 265 25.45 -4.97 -24.76
C HIS A 265 26.33 -6.20 -25.03
N GLU A 266 25.78 -7.22 -25.66
CA GLU A 266 26.62 -8.17 -26.39
C GLU A 266 27.33 -7.36 -27.48
N LEU A 267 28.56 -6.97 -27.18
CA LEU A 267 29.51 -6.59 -28.23
C LEU A 267 29.64 -7.81 -29.12
N THR A 268 28.84 -7.86 -30.17
CA THR A 268 29.11 -8.75 -31.31
C THR A 268 30.48 -8.30 -31.83
N TRP A 269 31.49 -9.05 -31.48
CA TRP A 269 32.74 -9.04 -32.19
C TRP A 269 32.41 -9.42 -33.63
N GLY A 270 32.27 -8.39 -34.46
CA GLY A 270 32.11 -8.58 -35.89
C GLY A 270 33.21 -9.52 -36.35
N ALA A 271 32.77 -10.59 -36.98
CA ALA A 271 33.65 -11.52 -37.63
C ALA A 271 34.62 -10.77 -38.56
N TYR A 272 35.78 -10.46 -38.08
CA TYR A 272 36.89 -10.12 -38.95
C TYR A 272 37.26 -11.39 -39.72
N GLY A 273 37.20 -11.25 -41.04
CA GLY A 273 37.32 -12.28 -42.04
C GLY A 273 38.49 -13.22 -41.81
N SER A 274 38.24 -14.42 -42.19
CA SER A 274 39.18 -15.51 -42.34
C SER A 274 40.44 -15.08 -43.11
N SER A 275 41.55 -15.07 -42.43
CA SER A 275 42.84 -15.39 -43.06
C SER A 275 43.54 -16.35 -42.12
N GLY A 276 43.87 -17.50 -42.67
CA GLY A 276 44.32 -18.70 -41.96
C GLY A 276 45.50 -18.45 -41.04
N ALA A 277 45.36 -18.96 -39.86
CA ALA A 277 46.47 -19.31 -38.99
C ALA A 277 46.06 -20.55 -38.19
N SER A 278 46.83 -21.57 -38.41
CA SER A 278 46.76 -22.91 -37.86
C SER A 278 46.56 -22.96 -36.34
N CYS A 279 45.60 -23.77 -35.94
CA CYS A 279 45.41 -24.20 -34.55
C CYS A 279 46.66 -24.94 -34.04
N VAL A 280 47.34 -24.33 -33.06
CA VAL A 280 48.24 -25.08 -32.18
C VAL A 280 47.49 -25.22 -30.85
N PRO A 281 47.21 -26.44 -30.38
CA PRO A 281 46.56 -26.63 -29.10
C PRO A 281 47.53 -26.27 -27.94
N PRO A 282 47.09 -25.52 -26.91
CA PRO A 282 47.96 -25.24 -25.77
C PRO A 282 48.01 -26.47 -24.82
N MET A 283 49.00 -27.37 -25.08
CA MET A 283 49.33 -28.48 -24.21
C MET A 283 50.17 -28.01 -22.98
N LEU A 284 50.21 -26.72 -22.69
CA LEU A 284 51.04 -26.18 -21.61
C LEU A 284 50.28 -25.82 -20.31
N SER A 285 48.93 -25.87 -20.33
CA SER A 285 48.16 -25.56 -19.14
C SER A 285 47.97 -26.69 -18.13
N LEU A 286 48.15 -27.95 -18.55
CA LEU A 286 47.99 -29.10 -17.66
C LEU A 286 49.21 -29.39 -16.80
N TYR A 287 50.38 -28.89 -17.17
CA TYR A 287 51.61 -29.09 -16.40
C TYR A 287 51.69 -28.22 -15.12
N PHE A 288 51.09 -27.02 -15.17
CA PHE A 288 51.08 -26.11 -14.00
C PHE A 288 50.10 -26.56 -12.93
N VAL A 289 48.98 -27.19 -13.29
CA VAL A 289 47.98 -27.68 -12.32
C VAL A 289 48.51 -28.94 -11.63
N ALA A 290 49.27 -29.81 -12.32
CA ALA A 290 49.84 -30.98 -11.73
C ALA A 290 51.01 -30.66 -10.75
N LEU A 291 51.78 -29.58 -11.00
CA LEU A 291 52.88 -29.19 -10.10
C LEU A 291 52.36 -28.53 -8.79
N THR A 292 51.28 -27.78 -8.87
CA THR A 292 50.66 -27.15 -7.67
C THR A 292 49.98 -28.16 -6.77
N LEU A 293 49.36 -29.22 -7.33
CA LEU A 293 48.78 -30.32 -6.54
C LEU A 293 49.84 -31.18 -5.85
N SER A 294 51.03 -31.40 -6.47
CA SER A 294 52.11 -32.15 -5.86
C SER A 294 52.78 -31.40 -4.69
N ILE A 295 52.83 -30.10 -4.72
CA ILE A 295 53.39 -29.29 -3.62
C ILE A 295 52.41 -29.22 -2.42
N TYR A 296 51.08 -29.33 -2.68
CA TYR A 296 50.09 -29.31 -1.61
C TYR A 296 50.01 -30.63 -0.80
N ILE A 297 50.36 -31.77 -1.43
CA ILE A 297 50.33 -33.10 -0.78
C ILE A 297 51.57 -33.32 0.12
N VAL A 298 52.70 -32.62 -0.14
CA VAL A 298 53.93 -32.77 0.64
C VAL A 298 53.98 -31.88 1.89
N SER A 299 53.05 -30.95 2.02
CA SER A 299 53.05 -29.96 3.14
C SER A 299 52.02 -30.24 4.23
N MET A 300 51.35 -31.39 4.26
CA MET A 300 50.45 -31.73 5.35
C MET A 300 51.22 -32.45 6.47
N PRO A 301 51.24 -31.95 7.70
CA PRO A 301 51.86 -32.64 8.83
C PRO A 301 51.04 -33.87 9.22
N HIS A 302 51.73 -35.00 9.31
CA HIS A 302 51.24 -36.26 9.88
C HIS A 302 50.74 -36.02 11.33
N ARG A 303 49.46 -36.19 11.56
CA ARG A 303 48.93 -36.25 12.92
C ARG A 303 48.51 -37.68 13.21
N ASN A 304 49.31 -38.30 14.06
CA ASN A 304 49.12 -39.62 14.63
C ASN A 304 47.81 -39.68 15.45
N GLY A 305 47.20 -40.84 15.35
CA GLY A 305 46.02 -41.22 16.07
C GLY A 305 46.17 -41.31 17.58
N GLY A 306 45.13 -41.18 18.25
CA GLY A 306 44.92 -41.47 19.66
C GLY A 306 43.45 -41.64 19.93
N ASN A 307 43.09 -42.77 20.37
CA ASN A 307 41.80 -43.30 20.74
C ASN A 307 41.10 -42.51 21.86
N ASP A 308 39.82 -42.83 21.94
CA ASP A 308 38.92 -42.87 23.12
C ASP A 308 38.15 -41.59 23.43
N ASP A 309 36.90 -41.64 23.44
CA ASP A 309 35.88 -42.06 24.33
C ASP A 309 34.51 -41.46 24.04
N LYS A 310 33.55 -42.33 24.17
CA LYS A 310 32.10 -42.07 24.17
C LYS A 310 31.70 -41.13 25.30
N HIS A 311 30.78 -40.22 25.02
CA HIS A 311 29.72 -39.94 25.98
C HIS A 311 28.45 -39.44 25.27
N HIS A 312 27.39 -40.22 25.43
CA HIS A 312 25.98 -39.89 25.43
C HIS A 312 25.72 -38.63 26.26
N ILE A 313 24.87 -37.75 25.77
CA ILE A 313 23.89 -37.08 26.63
C ILE A 313 22.63 -36.80 25.79
N THR A 314 21.58 -37.31 26.33
CA THR A 314 20.15 -37.27 26.01
C THR A 314 19.57 -35.88 26.09
N GLU A 315 18.45 -35.76 25.36
CA GLU A 315 17.37 -34.75 25.45
C GLU A 315 17.00 -34.43 26.90
N ASP A 316 16.62 -33.17 27.12
CA ASP A 316 15.58 -32.85 28.08
C ASP A 316 14.80 -31.60 27.65
N PHE A 317 13.54 -31.85 27.33
CA PHE A 317 12.40 -30.90 27.33
C PHE A 317 12.10 -30.55 28.79
N GLN A 318 11.95 -29.29 29.11
CA GLN A 318 11.12 -28.91 30.25
C GLN A 318 10.47 -27.54 30.10
N ASN A 319 9.15 -27.60 30.07
CA ASN A 319 8.17 -26.56 30.38
C ASN A 319 8.49 -25.76 31.62
N LYS A 320 8.19 -24.52 31.64
CA LYS A 320 7.76 -23.85 32.85
C LYS A 320 6.67 -22.80 32.51
N GLU A 321 5.43 -23.18 32.79
CA GLU A 321 4.36 -22.31 33.22
C GLU A 321 4.69 -21.67 34.57
N ASP A 322 4.11 -20.52 34.78
CA ASP A 322 3.47 -19.97 35.96
C ASP A 322 3.97 -18.61 36.48
N ASP A 323 2.94 -17.78 36.63
CA ASP A 323 2.62 -16.78 37.68
C ASP A 323 3.38 -15.45 37.73
N THR A 324 2.72 -14.40 37.33
CA THR A 324 1.93 -13.43 38.14
C THR A 324 1.24 -12.41 37.23
#